data_9cdb9acac7a7cccf907838f5d9133fd2
#
_entry.id   9cdb9acac7a7cccf907838f5d9133fd2
#
_cell.length_a   1.000
_cell.length_b   1.000
_cell.length_c   1.000
_cell.angle_alpha   90.00
_cell.angle_beta   90.00
_cell.angle_gamma   90.00
#
_symmetry.space_group_name_H-M   'P 1'
#
loop_
_entity.id
_entity.type
_entity.pdbx_description
1 polymer ?
#
loop_
_entity_poly.entity_id
_entity_poly.type
_entity_poly.pdbx_seq_one_letter_code
_entity_poly.pdbx_strand_id
1 'polypeptide(L)'
;ANCLVGSEMCIRDSNKKFYVEWSRTRTYQNNSLNNFQAVLYDPSYYVTPTGDGEILLQYETFNNTSYGSYTWDQIHGAYCSVGIEDHTMTRGLQYTFNNTYHPAAMPLNDEKALLITTRGSQMRLDGDLNYDEKVDIYDLMLLVDFNLGFEGEVNPYFADINGDGMVNVMDLIALIRSIMGYGE
;
A
#
# COMPACT_ATOMS: atom_id res chain seq x y z
N ALA A 1 20.34 -0.72 -12.08
CA ALA A 1 19.85 0.56 -11.54
C ALA A 1 20.85 1.03 -10.49
N ASN A 2 21.46 2.20 -10.70
CA ASN A 2 22.31 2.81 -9.69
C ASN A 2 21.39 3.46 -8.64
N CYS A 3 21.24 2.82 -7.50
CA CYS A 3 20.67 3.49 -6.33
C CYS A 3 21.69 4.45 -5.73
N LEU A 4 21.23 5.62 -5.38
CA LEU A 4 22.06 6.66 -4.77
C LEU A 4 22.58 6.24 -3.39
N VAL A 5 23.73 6.74 -3.04
CA VAL A 5 24.42 6.42 -1.77
C VAL A 5 23.64 7.02 -0.62
N GLY A 6 23.13 6.16 0.26
CA GLY A 6 22.38 6.53 1.45
C GLY A 6 21.73 5.30 2.06
N SER A 7 20.82 5.48 2.96
CA SER A 7 20.01 4.42 3.57
C SER A 7 18.87 3.89 2.67
N GLU A 8 19.00 4.03 1.37
CA GLU A 8 17.99 3.66 0.39
C GLU A 8 18.40 2.39 -0.36
N MET A 9 17.47 1.47 -0.53
CA MET A 9 17.63 0.28 -1.36
C MET A 9 16.52 0.24 -2.40
N CYS A 10 16.91 0.06 -3.68
CA CYS A 10 15.98 -0.10 -4.77
C CYS A 10 16.04 -1.53 -5.30
N ILE A 11 14.94 -2.23 -5.32
CA ILE A 11 14.83 -3.58 -5.82
C ILE A 11 13.74 -3.61 -6.90
N ARG A 12 14.08 -4.15 -8.07
CA ARG A 12 13.09 -4.52 -9.08
C ARG A 12 13.01 -6.04 -9.08
N ASP A 13 11.87 -6.57 -8.66
CA ASP A 13 11.65 -8.00 -8.58
C ASP A 13 10.97 -8.56 -9.85
N SER A 14 10.84 -9.90 -9.90
CA SER A 14 10.14 -10.60 -10.97
C SER A 14 8.63 -10.29 -11.00
N ASN A 15 8.08 -9.76 -9.92
CA ASN A 15 6.66 -9.53 -9.70
C ASN A 15 6.17 -8.19 -10.25
N LYS A 16 6.98 -7.56 -11.11
CA LYS A 16 6.62 -6.29 -11.76
C LYS A 16 6.35 -5.16 -10.76
N LYS A 17 7.07 -5.18 -9.65
CA LYS A 17 7.06 -4.14 -8.63
C LYS A 17 8.45 -3.51 -8.51
N PHE A 18 8.49 -2.25 -8.20
CA PHE A 18 9.70 -1.53 -7.91
C PHE A 18 9.64 -1.03 -6.47
N TYR A 19 10.62 -1.41 -5.66
CA TYR A 19 10.69 -1.08 -4.25
C TYR A 19 11.75 -0.02 -4.03
N VAL A 20 11.39 1.01 -3.26
CA VAL A 20 12.31 2.02 -2.73
C VAL A 20 12.19 1.95 -1.22
N GLU A 21 13.24 1.54 -0.55
CA GLU A 21 13.27 1.38 0.90
C GLU A 21 14.17 2.43 1.54
N TRP A 22 13.69 3.05 2.60
CA TRP A 22 14.45 3.88 3.51
C TRP A 22 14.60 3.15 4.84
N SER A 23 15.70 2.42 4.95
CA SER A 23 15.99 1.62 6.12
C SER A 23 16.81 2.40 7.14
N ARG A 24 16.35 2.42 8.39
CA ARG A 24 17.02 3.05 9.53
C ARG A 24 17.34 4.52 9.32
N THR A 25 16.47 5.23 8.62
CA THR A 25 16.58 6.67 8.47
C THR A 25 16.39 7.36 9.82
N ARG A 26 17.12 8.45 10.01
CA ARG A 26 17.07 9.18 11.28
C ARG A 26 16.59 10.59 11.04
N THR A 27 15.74 11.05 11.93
CA THR A 27 15.32 12.44 11.92
C THR A 27 16.43 13.34 12.46
N TYR A 28 16.49 14.55 11.93
CA TYR A 28 17.44 15.56 12.40
C TYR A 28 17.14 15.94 13.86
N GLN A 29 18.16 16.23 14.63
CA GLN A 29 18.20 16.65 16.03
C GLN A 29 17.88 15.58 17.07
N ASN A 30 16.75 14.87 17.02
CA ASN A 30 16.42 13.89 18.06
C ASN A 30 16.80 12.45 17.70
N ASN A 31 17.26 12.25 16.46
CA ASN A 31 17.79 10.97 16.00
C ASN A 31 16.77 9.81 16.06
N SER A 32 15.46 10.11 16.00
CA SER A 32 14.43 9.10 15.96
C SER A 32 14.55 8.25 14.69
N LEU A 33 14.33 6.96 14.85
CA LEU A 33 14.54 5.97 13.80
C LEU A 33 13.23 5.69 13.06
N ASN A 34 13.31 5.64 11.73
CA ASN A 34 12.19 5.32 10.87
C ASN A 34 12.59 4.27 9.83
N ASN A 35 11.69 3.34 9.55
CA ASN A 35 11.78 2.39 8.46
C ASN A 35 10.50 2.48 7.62
N PHE A 36 10.65 2.77 6.36
CA PHE A 36 9.50 2.82 5.45
C PHE A 36 9.92 2.52 4.02
N GLN A 37 8.96 2.14 3.20
CA GLN A 37 9.20 1.89 1.78
C GLN A 37 8.05 2.39 0.92
N ALA A 38 8.37 2.66 -0.34
CA ALA A 38 7.42 2.87 -1.41
C ALA A 38 7.51 1.70 -2.40
N VAL A 39 6.36 1.14 -2.75
CA VAL A 39 6.24 0.10 -3.77
C VAL A 39 5.48 0.67 -4.95
N LEU A 40 6.11 0.68 -6.12
CA LEU A 40 5.50 1.12 -7.36
C LEU A 40 5.09 -0.11 -8.17
N TYR A 41 3.84 -0.19 -8.53
CA TYR A 41 3.27 -1.29 -9.31
C TYR A 41 3.38 -0.99 -10.81
N ASP A 42 3.83 -1.95 -11.58
CA ASP A 42 3.88 -1.83 -13.05
C ASP A 42 2.44 -1.83 -13.61
N PRO A 43 1.95 -0.72 -14.18
CA PRO A 43 0.57 -0.63 -14.65
C PRO A 43 0.28 -1.54 -15.86
N SER A 44 1.31 -2.06 -16.52
CA SER A 44 1.12 -3.03 -17.58
C SER A 44 0.75 -4.44 -17.08
N TYR A 45 1.03 -4.70 -15.81
CA TYR A 45 0.73 -5.95 -15.14
C TYR A 45 -0.41 -5.80 -14.13
N TYR A 46 -0.36 -4.75 -13.30
CA TYR A 46 -1.41 -4.38 -12.35
C TYR A 46 -2.30 -3.31 -12.96
N VAL A 47 -3.22 -3.75 -13.84
CA VAL A 47 -4.04 -2.84 -14.63
C VAL A 47 -5.01 -2.08 -13.73
N THR A 48 -5.09 -0.76 -13.92
CA THR A 48 -6.07 0.12 -13.27
C THR A 48 -7.01 0.73 -14.31
N PRO A 49 -8.19 1.20 -13.95
CA PRO A 49 -9.14 1.81 -14.90
C PRO A 49 -8.58 3.00 -15.67
N THR A 50 -7.63 3.72 -15.09
CA THR A 50 -7.00 4.89 -15.72
C THR A 50 -5.71 4.56 -16.46
N GLY A 51 -5.16 3.36 -16.26
CA GLY A 51 -3.84 2.97 -16.77
C GLY A 51 -2.66 3.48 -15.95
N ASP A 52 -2.91 4.18 -14.85
CA ASP A 52 -1.86 4.64 -13.94
C ASP A 52 -1.42 3.53 -12.97
N GLY A 53 -0.14 3.52 -12.59
CA GLY A 53 0.38 2.58 -11.60
C GLY A 53 -0.09 2.92 -10.19
N GLU A 54 -0.33 1.90 -9.39
CA GLU A 54 -0.59 2.07 -7.97
C GLU A 54 0.70 2.31 -7.19
N ILE A 55 0.60 3.01 -6.06
CA ILE A 55 1.72 3.28 -5.17
C ILE A 55 1.32 2.86 -3.76
N LEU A 56 2.10 1.96 -3.16
CA LEU A 56 1.90 1.55 -1.78
C LEU A 56 3.01 2.13 -0.92
N LEU A 57 2.66 2.95 0.05
CA LEU A 57 3.57 3.46 1.08
C LEU A 57 3.40 2.62 2.34
N GLN A 58 4.46 1.99 2.80
CA GLN A 58 4.43 1.10 3.97
C GLN A 58 5.39 1.62 5.04
N TYR A 59 4.92 1.63 6.27
CA TYR A 59 5.65 2.12 7.44
C TYR A 59 5.81 0.99 8.44
N GLU A 60 7.00 0.40 8.52
CA GLU A 60 7.35 -0.54 9.59
C GLU A 60 7.51 0.22 10.91
N THR A 61 8.25 1.32 10.85
CA THR A 61 8.45 2.23 11.98
C THR A 61 8.22 3.65 11.52
N PHE A 62 7.24 4.31 12.10
CA PHE A 62 6.89 5.70 11.88
C PHE A 62 7.05 6.51 13.17
N ASN A 63 8.26 6.98 13.41
CA ASN A 63 8.62 7.71 14.63
C ASN A 63 9.12 9.11 14.30
N ASN A 64 8.25 9.93 13.78
CA ASN A 64 8.57 11.28 13.40
C ASN A 64 8.33 12.25 14.57
N THR A 65 9.29 12.34 15.46
CA THR A 65 9.25 13.18 16.66
C THR A 65 10.23 14.33 16.64
N SER A 66 10.80 14.64 15.47
CA SER A 66 11.75 15.74 15.32
C SER A 66 11.08 17.10 15.48
N TYR A 67 11.72 18.00 16.19
CA TYR A 67 11.29 19.41 16.27
C TYR A 67 11.70 20.22 15.05
N GLY A 68 12.66 19.74 14.26
CA GLY A 68 13.38 20.57 13.29
C GLY A 68 14.18 21.67 13.97
N SER A 69 14.63 22.64 13.21
CA SER A 69 15.31 23.86 13.72
C SER A 69 14.33 24.97 14.10
N TYR A 70 13.05 24.62 14.23
CA TYR A 70 11.96 25.58 14.28
C TYR A 70 11.22 25.54 15.63
N THR A 71 10.14 26.27 15.75
CA THR A 71 9.43 26.51 16.99
C THR A 71 8.71 25.26 17.54
N TRP A 72 8.39 25.26 18.81
CA TRP A 72 7.79 24.14 19.55
C TRP A 72 6.43 23.64 19.04
N ASP A 73 5.70 24.48 18.34
CA ASP A 73 4.42 24.14 17.70
C ASP A 73 4.59 23.25 16.45
N GLN A 74 5.81 22.98 16.04
CA GLN A 74 6.17 22.15 14.90
C GLN A 74 6.70 20.76 15.32
N ILE A 75 6.45 20.36 16.54
CA ILE A 75 6.77 19.01 17.03
C ILE A 75 5.93 17.97 16.29
N HIS A 76 6.52 16.78 16.09
CA HIS A 76 5.89 15.64 15.41
C HIS A 76 5.57 15.86 13.93
N GLY A 77 6.61 15.95 13.15
CA GLY A 77 6.47 16.04 11.71
C GLY A 77 6.58 17.46 11.20
N ALA A 78 7.26 18.32 11.95
CA ALA A 78 7.63 19.64 11.46
C ALA A 78 8.23 19.54 10.05
N TYR A 79 7.54 20.10 9.07
CA TYR A 79 7.87 20.03 7.64
C TYR A 79 7.84 18.62 7.04
N CYS A 80 7.24 17.66 7.71
CA CYS A 80 6.98 16.36 7.11
C CYS A 80 5.63 16.39 6.39
N SER A 81 5.63 15.94 5.15
CA SER A 81 4.41 15.71 4.38
C SER A 81 4.41 14.29 3.84
N VAL A 82 3.22 13.70 3.73
CA VAL A 82 3.00 12.44 3.04
C VAL A 82 1.96 12.68 1.97
N GLY A 83 2.28 12.33 0.74
CA GLY A 83 1.40 12.56 -0.41
C GLY A 83 2.11 12.28 -1.72
N ILE A 84 1.43 12.58 -2.79
CA ILE A 84 1.96 12.54 -4.16
C ILE A 84 1.73 13.88 -4.83
N GLU A 85 2.57 14.19 -5.79
CA GLU A 85 2.53 15.42 -6.57
C GLU A 85 2.84 15.11 -8.03
N ASP A 86 2.22 15.81 -8.95
CA ASP A 86 2.52 15.67 -10.37
C ASP A 86 3.87 16.35 -10.72
N HIS A 87 4.41 16.02 -11.88
CA HIS A 87 5.69 16.54 -12.35
C HIS A 87 5.70 18.08 -12.59
N THR A 88 4.52 18.72 -12.63
CA THR A 88 4.38 20.17 -12.81
C THR A 88 4.33 20.91 -11.49
N MET A 89 4.26 20.20 -10.35
CA MET A 89 4.12 20.78 -9.00
C MET A 89 2.86 21.65 -8.84
N THR A 90 1.85 21.41 -9.68
CA THR A 90 0.61 22.18 -9.66
C THR A 90 -0.57 21.40 -9.13
N ARG A 91 -0.45 20.08 -9.07
CA ARG A 91 -1.49 19.17 -8.58
C ARG A 91 -0.87 18.14 -7.65
N GLY A 92 -1.47 17.94 -6.51
CA GLY A 92 -1.02 16.96 -5.55
C GLY A 92 -2.16 16.45 -4.68
N LEU A 93 -1.93 15.30 -4.07
CA LEU A 93 -2.78 14.73 -3.04
C LEU A 93 -1.96 14.65 -1.76
N GLN A 94 -2.34 15.40 -0.76
CA GLN A 94 -1.69 15.42 0.54
C GLN A 94 -2.51 14.58 1.53
N TYR A 95 -1.89 13.55 2.10
CA TYR A 95 -2.49 12.75 3.16
C TYR A 95 -2.29 13.40 4.54
N THR A 96 -1.08 13.88 4.81
CA THR A 96 -0.77 14.63 6.02
C THR A 96 0.32 15.66 5.80
N PHE A 97 0.27 16.72 6.57
CA PHE A 97 1.31 17.74 6.70
C PHE A 97 1.48 18.10 8.16
N ASN A 98 2.71 18.14 8.66
CA ASN A 98 3.03 18.40 10.06
C ASN A 98 2.17 17.59 11.04
N ASN A 99 2.00 16.32 10.73
CA ASN A 99 1.17 15.39 11.52
C ASN A 99 -0.31 15.85 11.69
N THR A 100 -0.76 16.72 10.81
CA THR A 100 -2.16 17.16 10.74
C THR A 100 -2.88 16.34 9.69
N TYR A 101 -3.94 15.69 10.09
CA TYR A 101 -4.72 14.78 9.25
C TYR A 101 -6.12 15.32 9.00
N HIS A 102 -6.69 14.99 7.84
CA HIS A 102 -8.12 15.19 7.65
C HIS A 102 -8.90 14.35 8.66
N PRO A 103 -10.05 14.83 9.20
CA PRO A 103 -10.83 14.11 10.23
C PRO A 103 -11.23 12.68 9.85
N ALA A 104 -11.36 12.39 8.55
CA ALA A 104 -11.66 11.06 8.04
C ALA A 104 -10.40 10.19 7.78
N ALA A 105 -9.21 10.74 7.94
CA ALA A 105 -7.96 10.00 7.69
C ALA A 105 -7.49 9.29 8.96
N MET A 106 -6.96 8.08 8.79
CA MET A 106 -6.31 7.35 9.86
C MET A 106 -4.90 7.91 10.07
N PRO A 107 -4.50 8.30 11.29
CA PRO A 107 -3.14 8.70 11.56
C PRO A 107 -2.13 7.59 11.24
N LEU A 108 -1.01 7.97 10.63
CA LEU A 108 0.10 7.06 10.36
C LEU A 108 0.85 6.77 11.66
N ASN A 109 1.16 5.50 11.85
CA ASN A 109 1.99 4.99 12.94
C ASN A 109 2.69 3.70 12.46
N ASP A 110 3.33 2.97 13.38
CA ASP A 110 4.00 1.71 13.05
C ASP A 110 3.03 0.70 12.43
N GLU A 111 3.56 -0.12 11.53
CA GLU A 111 2.83 -1.22 10.87
C GLU A 111 1.60 -0.76 10.07
N LYS A 112 1.67 0.42 9.45
CA LYS A 112 0.62 0.96 8.59
C LYS A 112 1.06 1.02 7.14
N ALA A 113 0.06 0.94 6.26
CA ALA A 113 0.24 1.15 4.84
C ALA A 113 -0.80 2.13 4.29
N LEU A 114 -0.40 2.86 3.26
CA LEU A 114 -1.24 3.79 2.52
C LEU A 114 -1.18 3.41 1.04
N LEU A 115 -2.28 2.90 0.51
CA LEU A 115 -2.40 2.62 -0.92
C LEU A 115 -2.94 3.86 -1.63
N ILE A 116 -2.20 4.31 -2.62
CA ILE A 116 -2.60 5.38 -3.54
C ILE A 116 -2.99 4.70 -4.84
N THR A 117 -4.27 4.78 -5.18
CA THR A 117 -4.83 4.09 -6.33
C THR A 117 -5.80 5.00 -7.08
N THR A 118 -5.90 4.81 -8.38
CA THR A 118 -6.92 5.42 -9.23
C THR A 118 -8.15 4.52 -9.38
N ARG A 119 -8.15 3.35 -8.75
CA ARG A 119 -9.38 2.59 -8.58
C ARG A 119 -10.33 3.44 -7.77
N GLY A 120 -11.50 3.71 -8.30
CA GLY A 120 -12.50 4.51 -7.60
C GLY A 120 -12.76 3.97 -6.19
N SER A 121 -13.40 4.78 -5.35
CA SER A 121 -13.89 4.36 -4.03
C SER A 121 -15.06 3.37 -4.13
N GLN A 122 -15.08 2.56 -5.18
CA GLN A 122 -15.94 1.39 -5.22
C GLN A 122 -15.61 0.57 -3.98
N MET A 123 -16.62 0.25 -3.25
CA MET A 123 -16.52 -0.61 -2.08
C MET A 123 -15.57 -1.75 -2.44
N ARG A 124 -14.49 -1.85 -1.67
CA ARG A 124 -13.58 -2.97 -1.73
C ARG A 124 -14.39 -4.26 -1.88
N LEU A 125 -14.29 -4.87 -3.03
CA LEU A 125 -14.88 -6.17 -3.25
C LEU A 125 -13.89 -7.19 -2.73
N ASP A 126 -14.09 -7.65 -1.50
CA ASP A 126 -13.32 -8.78 -0.98
C ASP A 126 -13.56 -9.97 -1.91
N GLY A 127 -12.46 -10.51 -2.45
CA GLY A 127 -12.53 -11.57 -3.45
C GLY A 127 -12.33 -11.12 -4.90
N ASP A 128 -12.24 -9.84 -5.21
CA ASP A 128 -11.82 -9.34 -6.53
C ASP A 128 -10.28 -9.42 -6.63
N LEU A 129 -9.78 -10.53 -7.11
CA LEU A 129 -8.35 -10.84 -7.15
C LEU A 129 -7.69 -10.43 -8.47
N ASN A 130 -8.46 -10.31 -9.53
CA ASN A 130 -8.00 -9.85 -10.84
C ASN A 130 -8.18 -8.35 -11.03
N TYR A 131 -8.84 -7.68 -10.07
CA TYR A 131 -9.09 -6.23 -10.05
C TYR A 131 -9.95 -5.72 -11.22
N ASP A 132 -10.91 -6.51 -11.67
CA ASP A 132 -11.84 -6.10 -12.75
C ASP A 132 -13.16 -5.51 -12.23
N GLU A 133 -13.23 -5.24 -10.90
CA GLU A 133 -14.40 -4.71 -10.19
C GLU A 133 -15.58 -5.69 -10.11
N LYS A 134 -15.32 -6.98 -10.25
CA LYS A 134 -16.28 -8.06 -10.06
C LYS A 134 -15.70 -9.12 -9.16
N VAL A 135 -16.56 -9.90 -8.55
CA VAL A 135 -16.18 -11.12 -7.83
C VAL A 135 -16.82 -12.27 -8.55
N ASP A 136 -16.03 -13.00 -9.33
CA ASP A 136 -16.55 -14.06 -10.18
C ASP A 136 -15.61 -15.28 -10.30
N ILE A 137 -15.87 -16.13 -11.28
CA ILE A 137 -15.12 -17.38 -11.47
C ILE A 137 -13.63 -17.15 -11.79
N TYR A 138 -13.27 -15.99 -12.37
CA TYR A 138 -11.89 -15.70 -12.70
C TYR A 138 -11.05 -15.44 -11.44
N ASP A 139 -11.64 -14.80 -10.42
CA ASP A 139 -11.01 -14.62 -9.12
C ASP A 139 -10.83 -15.97 -8.40
N LEU A 140 -11.87 -16.80 -8.48
CA LEU A 140 -11.79 -18.14 -7.91
C LEU A 140 -10.64 -18.95 -8.53
N MET A 141 -10.44 -18.85 -9.84
CA MET A 141 -9.31 -19.51 -10.52
C MET A 141 -7.98 -19.01 -9.99
N LEU A 142 -7.79 -17.69 -9.81
CA LEU A 142 -6.58 -17.13 -9.25
C LEU A 142 -6.31 -17.62 -7.83
N LEU A 143 -7.35 -17.69 -7.00
CA LEU A 143 -7.21 -18.19 -5.63
C LEU A 143 -6.92 -19.68 -5.58
N VAL A 144 -7.47 -20.48 -6.51
CA VAL A 144 -7.13 -21.89 -6.66
C VAL A 144 -5.67 -22.06 -7.06
N ASP A 145 -5.21 -21.35 -8.07
CA ASP A 145 -3.82 -21.41 -8.54
C ASP A 145 -2.84 -21.05 -7.44
N PHE A 146 -3.13 -20.01 -6.68
CA PHE A 146 -2.34 -19.61 -5.52
C PHE A 146 -2.28 -20.72 -4.46
N ASN A 147 -3.41 -21.32 -4.09
CA ASN A 147 -3.46 -22.39 -3.08
C ASN A 147 -2.76 -23.68 -3.54
N LEU A 148 -2.68 -23.92 -4.85
CA LEU A 148 -1.97 -25.06 -5.43
C LEU A 148 -0.46 -24.79 -5.61
N GLY A 149 0.00 -23.57 -5.34
CA GLY A 149 1.41 -23.17 -5.49
C GLY A 149 1.85 -22.98 -6.94
N PHE A 150 0.91 -22.75 -7.87
CA PHE A 150 1.24 -22.30 -9.22
C PHE A 150 1.70 -20.85 -9.19
N GLU A 151 2.47 -20.45 -10.23
CA GLU A 151 2.95 -19.08 -10.34
C GLU A 151 1.77 -18.11 -10.50
N GLY A 152 1.43 -17.42 -9.43
CA GLY A 152 0.43 -16.38 -9.36
C GLY A 152 0.48 -15.74 -7.98
N GLU A 153 0.70 -14.42 -7.92
CA GLU A 153 0.57 -13.69 -6.67
C GLU A 153 -0.86 -13.18 -6.55
N VAL A 154 -1.52 -13.54 -5.49
CA VAL A 154 -2.74 -12.86 -5.05
C VAL A 154 -2.37 -11.90 -3.93
N ASN A 155 -3.04 -10.77 -3.87
CA ASN A 155 -2.90 -9.87 -2.72
C ASN A 155 -3.60 -10.51 -1.51
N PRO A 156 -2.85 -10.89 -0.45
CA PRO A 156 -3.43 -11.57 0.70
C PRO A 156 -4.58 -10.80 1.35
N TYR A 157 -4.54 -9.48 1.25
CA TYR A 157 -5.56 -8.62 1.82
C TYR A 157 -6.93 -8.74 1.13
N PHE A 158 -6.98 -9.07 -0.16
CA PHE A 158 -8.22 -9.34 -0.90
C PHE A 158 -8.57 -10.83 -0.96
N ALA A 159 -7.56 -11.66 -0.72
CA ALA A 159 -7.68 -13.11 -0.80
C ALA A 159 -8.08 -13.77 0.53
N ASP A 160 -7.84 -13.09 1.65
CA ASP A 160 -8.34 -13.47 2.99
C ASP A 160 -9.80 -13.00 3.12
N ILE A 161 -10.69 -13.81 2.54
CA ILE A 161 -12.11 -13.45 2.40
C ILE A 161 -12.87 -13.72 3.70
N ASN A 162 -12.42 -14.71 4.46
CA ASN A 162 -13.01 -15.03 5.76
C ASN A 162 -12.45 -14.17 6.92
N GLY A 163 -11.38 -13.40 6.68
CA GLY A 163 -10.78 -12.49 7.65
C GLY A 163 -10.01 -13.16 8.79
N ASP A 164 -9.52 -14.40 8.60
CA ASP A 164 -8.80 -15.15 9.64
C ASP A 164 -7.28 -14.86 9.66
N GLY A 165 -6.79 -14.06 8.73
CA GLY A 165 -5.39 -13.67 8.60
C GLY A 165 -4.55 -14.64 7.78
N MET A 166 -5.15 -15.68 7.17
CA MET A 166 -4.46 -16.66 6.35
C MET A 166 -5.21 -16.89 5.03
N VAL A 167 -4.48 -16.89 3.93
CA VAL A 167 -5.04 -17.24 2.62
C VAL A 167 -4.92 -18.74 2.40
N ASN A 168 -6.05 -19.44 2.38
CA ASN A 168 -6.10 -20.90 2.29
C ASN A 168 -7.42 -21.40 1.69
N VAL A 169 -7.66 -22.71 1.76
CA VAL A 169 -8.88 -23.35 1.20
C VAL A 169 -10.18 -22.83 1.82
N MET A 170 -10.15 -22.25 3.03
CA MET A 170 -11.35 -21.70 3.66
C MET A 170 -11.81 -20.43 2.93
N ASP A 171 -10.88 -19.66 2.38
CA ASP A 171 -11.18 -18.49 1.55
C ASP A 171 -11.77 -18.88 0.20
N LEU A 172 -11.32 -20.00 -0.38
CA LEU A 172 -11.96 -20.57 -1.56
C LEU A 172 -13.44 -20.88 -1.30
N ILE A 173 -13.75 -21.46 -0.15
CA ILE A 173 -15.13 -21.78 0.23
C ILE A 173 -15.92 -20.48 0.43
N ALA A 174 -15.32 -19.48 1.08
CA ALA A 174 -15.94 -18.17 1.28
C ALA A 174 -16.22 -17.47 -0.06
N LEU A 175 -15.24 -17.49 -0.98
CA LEU A 175 -15.39 -16.91 -2.31
C LEU A 175 -16.48 -17.59 -3.13
N ILE A 176 -16.53 -18.93 -3.12
CA ILE A 176 -17.59 -19.69 -3.80
C ILE A 176 -18.97 -19.28 -3.27
N ARG A 177 -19.13 -19.16 -1.95
CA ARG A 177 -20.39 -18.72 -1.35
C ARG A 177 -20.79 -17.32 -1.79
N SER A 178 -19.82 -16.40 -1.82
CA SER A 178 -20.03 -15.02 -2.30
C SER A 178 -20.52 -15.02 -3.75
N ILE A 179 -19.82 -15.72 -4.65
CA ILE A 179 -20.17 -15.82 -6.08
C ILE A 179 -21.56 -16.44 -6.29
N MET A 180 -21.91 -17.44 -5.47
CA MET A 180 -23.22 -18.12 -5.56
C MET A 180 -24.37 -17.37 -4.87
N GLY A 181 -24.09 -16.21 -4.24
CA GLY A 181 -25.09 -15.43 -3.52
C GLY A 181 -25.54 -16.05 -2.20
N TYR A 182 -24.76 -16.96 -1.61
CA TYR A 182 -24.98 -17.53 -0.28
C TYR A 182 -24.25 -16.72 0.82
N GLY A 183 -24.08 -15.40 0.62
CA GLY A 183 -23.59 -14.49 1.65
C GLY A 183 -24.71 -14.25 2.67
N GLU A 184 -24.37 -14.46 3.94
CA GLU A 184 -25.13 -14.42 5.21
C GLU A 184 -26.64 -14.19 5.16
#